data_ab8846bde145ba3ba88c638d30534479
#
_entry.id   ab8846bde145ba3ba88c638d30534479
#
_cell.length_a   1.000
_cell.length_b   1.000
_cell.length_c   1.000
_cell.angle_alpha   90.00
_cell.angle_beta   90.00
_cell.angle_gamma   90.00
#
_symmetry.space_group_name_H-M   'P 1'
#
loop_
_entity.id
_entity.type
_entity.pdbx_description
1 polymer ?
#
loop_
_entity_poly.entity_id
_entity_poly.type
_entity_poly.pdbx_seq_one_letter_code
_entity_poly.pdbx_strand_id
1 'polypeptide(L)'
;MKNVILAISVCLTLSANTFAQATKDPKAQAILKEVSAKFKATKSLSASFKVTTLDQKTKKSDSRSGSIVLKGNKYKLMLAGQEIYCDGKSAWTYLKEANEVQISGADDKTNGISPTNIFTIYEKGFSSKYIGETKVDNVAVHHIELVPDDAKKPYFKIQVYINKTDKIITSAKIFEKNGTHITYSVEKIKLNVDAPDNVFAFDKSKYPGIEVVDLR
;
A
#
# COMPACT_ATOMS: atom_id res chain seq x y z
N MET A 1 32.95 74.74 5.00
CA MET A 1 32.74 73.53 5.77
C MET A 1 31.62 72.77 5.08
N LYS A 2 31.97 71.75 4.32
CA LYS A 2 31.01 70.97 3.48
C LYS A 2 30.68 69.68 4.20
N ASN A 3 29.39 69.45 4.59
CA ASN A 3 28.93 68.26 5.19
C ASN A 3 28.57 67.24 4.06
N VAL A 4 29.28 66.13 4.03
CA VAL A 4 28.98 65.00 3.15
C VAL A 4 28.09 63.99 3.95
N ILE A 5 26.82 63.85 3.55
CA ILE A 5 25.90 62.88 4.11
C ILE A 5 26.07 61.59 3.29
N LEU A 6 26.62 60.56 3.93
CA LEU A 6 26.77 59.22 3.35
C LEU A 6 25.47 58.45 3.59
N ALA A 7 24.68 58.26 2.54
CA ALA A 7 23.48 57.43 2.59
C ALA A 7 23.87 55.93 2.44
N ILE A 8 23.75 55.17 3.52
CA ILE A 8 23.95 53.72 3.52
C ILE A 8 22.61 53.09 3.08
N SER A 9 22.57 52.59 1.83
CA SER A 9 21.45 51.79 1.33
C SER A 9 21.57 50.36 1.84
N VAL A 10 20.71 49.97 2.80
CA VAL A 10 20.60 48.58 3.28
C VAL A 10 19.73 47.83 2.31
N CYS A 11 20.35 47.04 1.42
CA CYS A 11 19.61 46.03 0.61
C CYS A 11 19.15 44.87 1.49
N LEU A 12 17.88 44.90 1.87
CA LEU A 12 17.22 43.79 2.54
C LEU A 12 16.93 42.69 1.51
N THR A 13 17.81 41.69 1.40
CA THR A 13 17.53 40.47 0.58
C THR A 13 16.49 39.64 1.29
N LEU A 14 15.24 39.71 0.85
CA LEU A 14 14.20 38.73 1.22
C LEU A 14 14.59 37.38 0.62
N SER A 15 15.13 36.50 1.45
CA SER A 15 15.27 35.09 1.13
C SER A 15 13.85 34.47 1.12
N ALA A 16 13.25 34.39 -0.06
CA ALA A 16 12.01 33.63 -0.24
C ALA A 16 12.32 32.17 0.02
N ASN A 17 11.94 31.68 1.21
CA ASN A 17 11.85 30.24 1.48
C ASN A 17 10.75 29.69 0.58
N THR A 18 11.11 29.19 -0.59
CA THR A 18 10.23 28.39 -1.43
C THR A 18 10.00 27.08 -0.68
N PHE A 19 8.86 26.99 0.04
CA PHE A 19 8.33 25.72 0.46
C PHE A 19 8.16 24.89 -0.81
N ALA A 20 8.96 23.83 -0.95
CA ALA A 20 8.82 22.88 -2.04
C ALA A 20 7.42 22.29 -1.95
N GLN A 21 6.53 22.82 -2.76
CA GLN A 21 5.17 22.29 -2.93
C GLN A 21 5.33 20.84 -3.39
N ALA A 22 4.70 19.91 -2.69
CA ALA A 22 4.72 18.49 -2.99
C ALA A 22 4.27 18.28 -4.45
N THR A 23 5.23 18.17 -5.37
CA THR A 23 4.96 18.14 -6.80
C THR A 23 4.60 16.73 -7.23
N LYS A 24 3.47 16.58 -7.89
CA LYS A 24 3.11 15.32 -8.57
C LYS A 24 3.89 15.26 -9.87
N ASP A 25 4.91 14.40 -9.92
CA ASP A 25 5.70 14.16 -11.13
C ASP A 25 4.78 13.63 -12.26
N PRO A 26 4.70 14.30 -13.42
CA PRO A 26 3.79 13.90 -14.51
C PRO A 26 4.06 12.49 -15.02
N LYS A 27 5.34 12.04 -15.06
CA LYS A 27 5.70 10.68 -15.48
C LYS A 27 5.24 9.65 -14.47
N ALA A 28 5.44 9.90 -13.18
CA ALA A 28 4.92 9.04 -12.13
C ALA A 28 3.39 8.94 -12.19
N GLN A 29 2.70 10.06 -12.36
CA GLN A 29 1.23 10.11 -12.47
C GLN A 29 0.71 9.31 -13.67
N ALA A 30 1.34 9.42 -14.84
CA ALA A 30 0.95 8.67 -16.03
C ALA A 30 1.04 7.16 -15.80
N ILE A 31 2.17 6.68 -15.24
CA ILE A 31 2.39 5.26 -14.96
C ILE A 31 1.39 4.75 -13.91
N LEU A 32 1.19 5.48 -12.83
CA LEU A 32 0.24 5.11 -11.77
C LEU A 32 -1.21 5.07 -12.29
N LYS A 33 -1.57 5.98 -13.20
CA LYS A 33 -2.88 5.96 -13.87
C LYS A 33 -3.09 4.70 -14.71
N GLU A 34 -2.05 4.23 -15.42
CA GLU A 34 -2.11 2.97 -16.18
C GLU A 34 -2.32 1.76 -15.25
N VAL A 35 -1.62 1.71 -14.12
CA VAL A 35 -1.79 0.66 -13.09
C VAL A 35 -3.22 0.66 -12.55
N SER A 36 -3.74 1.84 -12.16
CA SER A 36 -5.11 1.97 -11.66
C SER A 36 -6.15 1.58 -12.70
N ALA A 37 -5.97 1.98 -13.96
CA ALA A 37 -6.87 1.63 -15.05
C ALA A 37 -6.90 0.11 -15.26
N LYS A 38 -5.74 -0.54 -15.26
CA LYS A 38 -5.64 -1.99 -15.40
C LYS A 38 -6.32 -2.72 -14.23
N PHE A 39 -6.06 -2.27 -13.02
CA PHE A 39 -6.69 -2.87 -11.83
C PHE A 39 -8.22 -2.71 -11.87
N LYS A 40 -8.74 -1.52 -12.21
CA LYS A 40 -10.19 -1.24 -12.32
C LYS A 40 -10.87 -2.05 -13.43
N ALA A 41 -10.14 -2.37 -14.51
CA ALA A 41 -10.63 -3.23 -15.58
C ALA A 41 -10.59 -4.74 -15.24
N THR A 42 -9.87 -5.12 -14.18
CA THR A 42 -9.73 -6.51 -13.74
C THR A 42 -10.94 -6.92 -12.91
N LYS A 43 -11.69 -7.92 -13.35
CA LYS A 43 -12.91 -8.40 -12.65
C LYS A 43 -12.56 -9.13 -11.36
N SER A 44 -11.49 -9.89 -11.36
CA SER A 44 -11.00 -10.68 -10.23
C SER A 44 -9.50 -10.93 -10.37
N LEU A 45 -8.81 -11.19 -9.27
CA LEU A 45 -7.42 -11.63 -9.31
C LEU A 45 -7.13 -12.64 -8.21
N SER A 46 -6.11 -13.44 -8.42
CA SER A 46 -5.47 -14.27 -7.39
C SER A 46 -3.98 -13.97 -7.39
N ALA A 47 -3.41 -13.79 -6.20
CA ALA A 47 -1.97 -13.57 -6.06
C ALA A 47 -1.41 -14.31 -4.86
N SER A 48 -0.17 -14.81 -4.99
CA SER A 48 0.69 -15.13 -3.85
C SER A 48 1.71 -14.00 -3.66
N PHE A 49 2.01 -13.73 -2.41
CA PHE A 49 2.93 -12.65 -2.05
C PHE A 49 3.72 -13.00 -0.81
N LYS A 50 4.83 -12.30 -0.63
CA LYS A 50 5.67 -12.36 0.56
C LYS A 50 5.68 -11.00 1.25
N VAL A 51 5.49 -10.99 2.56
CA VAL A 51 5.66 -9.80 3.40
C VAL A 51 6.95 -9.97 4.18
N THR A 52 7.87 -9.03 4.03
CA THR A 52 9.12 -8.99 4.79
C THR A 52 9.14 -7.75 5.65
N THR A 53 9.26 -7.93 6.96
CA THR A 53 9.42 -6.85 7.94
C THR A 53 10.87 -6.79 8.37
N LEU A 54 11.50 -5.62 8.31
CA LEU A 54 12.88 -5.37 8.72
C LEU A 54 12.89 -4.23 9.74
N ASP A 55 13.33 -4.51 10.94
CA ASP A 55 13.64 -3.49 11.95
C ASP A 55 15.04 -2.91 11.67
N GLN A 56 15.10 -1.61 11.35
CA GLN A 56 16.35 -0.93 11.00
C GLN A 56 17.31 -0.77 12.18
N LYS A 57 16.80 -0.76 13.40
CA LYS A 57 17.62 -0.60 14.62
C LYS A 57 18.31 -1.91 15.00
N THR A 58 17.52 -2.98 15.05
CA THR A 58 18.02 -4.30 15.48
C THR A 58 18.54 -5.16 14.33
N LYS A 59 18.26 -4.75 13.06
CA LYS A 59 18.55 -5.52 11.83
C LYS A 59 17.84 -6.88 11.78
N LYS A 60 16.90 -7.14 12.67
CA LYS A 60 16.08 -8.35 12.64
C LYS A 60 15.08 -8.27 11.49
N SER A 61 14.93 -9.38 10.79
CA SER A 61 13.99 -9.53 9.67
C SER A 61 13.10 -10.75 9.92
N ASP A 62 11.81 -10.59 9.63
CA ASP A 62 10.81 -11.65 9.59
C ASP A 62 10.14 -11.66 8.21
N SER A 63 9.80 -12.85 7.71
CA SER A 63 9.16 -13.00 6.41
C SER A 63 8.02 -13.98 6.48
N ARG A 64 6.88 -13.61 5.90
CA ARG A 64 5.65 -14.41 5.87
C ARG A 64 5.08 -14.45 4.47
N SER A 65 4.72 -15.65 4.00
CA SER A 65 4.03 -15.81 2.73
C SER A 65 2.52 -15.76 2.93
N GLY A 66 1.83 -15.22 1.95
CA GLY A 66 0.39 -15.12 1.95
C GLY A 66 -0.21 -15.31 0.55
N SER A 67 -1.51 -15.39 0.49
CA SER A 67 -2.26 -15.41 -0.76
C SER A 67 -3.52 -14.58 -0.64
N ILE A 68 -3.97 -14.05 -1.77
CA ILE A 68 -5.21 -13.30 -1.85
C ILE A 68 -6.00 -13.70 -3.10
N VAL A 69 -7.32 -13.79 -2.95
CA VAL A 69 -8.28 -13.75 -4.06
C VAL A 69 -9.14 -12.51 -3.87
N LEU A 70 -9.28 -11.71 -4.92
CA LEU A 70 -10.02 -10.45 -4.88
C LEU A 70 -11.01 -10.38 -6.04
N LYS A 71 -12.23 -9.85 -5.78
CA LYS A 71 -13.28 -9.59 -6.77
C LYS A 71 -14.08 -8.36 -6.36
N GLY A 72 -13.81 -7.22 -7.01
CA GLY A 72 -14.39 -5.95 -6.59
C GLY A 72 -14.00 -5.59 -5.16
N ASN A 73 -14.98 -5.45 -4.27
CA ASN A 73 -14.79 -5.20 -2.83
C ASN A 73 -14.77 -6.47 -1.97
N LYS A 74 -14.86 -7.67 -2.59
CA LYS A 74 -14.80 -8.96 -1.89
C LYS A 74 -13.38 -9.49 -1.94
N TYR A 75 -12.92 -10.10 -0.84
CA TYR A 75 -11.62 -10.76 -0.83
C TYR A 75 -11.56 -11.93 0.15
N LYS A 76 -10.67 -12.86 -0.14
CA LYS A 76 -10.15 -13.85 0.79
C LYS A 76 -8.64 -13.67 0.87
N LEU A 77 -8.15 -13.37 2.06
CA LEU A 77 -6.72 -13.19 2.36
C LEU A 77 -6.28 -14.28 3.33
N MET A 78 -5.18 -14.95 3.02
CA MET A 78 -4.51 -15.91 3.92
C MET A 78 -3.11 -15.37 4.22
N LEU A 79 -2.78 -15.18 5.48
CA LEU A 79 -1.46 -14.70 5.92
C LEU A 79 -1.15 -15.23 7.33
N ALA A 80 -0.08 -16.01 7.45
CA ALA A 80 0.56 -16.35 8.73
C ALA A 80 -0.43 -16.80 9.84
N GLY A 81 -1.22 -17.85 9.58
CA GLY A 81 -2.15 -18.40 10.57
C GLY A 81 -3.49 -17.68 10.68
N GLN A 82 -3.69 -16.62 9.91
CA GLN A 82 -4.98 -15.91 9.80
C GLN A 82 -5.59 -16.12 8.42
N GLU A 83 -6.91 -16.27 8.39
CA GLU A 83 -7.70 -16.21 7.18
C GLU A 83 -8.73 -15.10 7.31
N ILE A 84 -8.75 -14.17 6.37
CA ILE A 84 -9.71 -13.07 6.35
C ILE A 84 -10.61 -13.24 5.14
N TYR A 85 -11.90 -13.31 5.38
CA TYR A 85 -12.94 -13.33 4.38
C TYR A 85 -13.68 -12.01 4.39
N CYS A 86 -14.03 -11.47 3.23
CA CYS A 86 -14.85 -10.28 3.12
C CYS A 86 -15.80 -10.41 1.94
N ASP A 87 -17.09 -10.33 2.20
CA ASP A 87 -18.14 -10.40 1.17
C ASP A 87 -18.55 -9.03 0.63
N GLY A 88 -17.84 -7.96 1.08
CA GLY A 88 -18.12 -6.59 0.74
C GLY A 88 -19.09 -5.87 1.69
N LYS A 89 -19.62 -6.56 2.69
CA LYS A 89 -20.46 -6.01 3.77
C LYS A 89 -19.89 -6.30 5.14
N SER A 90 -19.46 -7.52 5.36
CA SER A 90 -18.83 -8.02 6.58
C SER A 90 -17.45 -8.59 6.28
N ALA A 91 -16.56 -8.50 7.26
CA ALA A 91 -15.28 -9.16 7.26
C ALA A 91 -15.22 -10.16 8.43
N TRP A 92 -14.69 -11.35 8.16
CA TRP A 92 -14.45 -12.41 9.15
C TRP A 92 -12.97 -12.67 9.23
N THR A 93 -12.37 -12.43 10.37
CA THR A 93 -10.97 -12.76 10.65
C THR A 93 -10.92 -14.03 11.48
N TYR A 94 -10.55 -15.12 10.87
CA TYR A 94 -10.35 -16.41 11.53
C TYR A 94 -8.91 -16.50 12.05
N LEU A 95 -8.78 -16.66 13.37
CA LEU A 95 -7.55 -16.84 14.11
C LEU A 95 -7.39 -18.34 14.41
N LYS A 96 -6.59 -19.03 13.59
CA LYS A 96 -6.47 -20.48 13.63
C LYS A 96 -6.02 -21.02 14.98
N GLU A 97 -5.04 -20.37 15.62
CA GLU A 97 -4.48 -20.81 16.90
C GLU A 97 -5.48 -20.68 18.05
N ALA A 98 -6.32 -19.65 18.03
CA ALA A 98 -7.36 -19.41 19.03
C ALA A 98 -8.66 -20.17 18.74
N ASN A 99 -8.82 -20.73 17.54
CA ASN A 99 -10.11 -21.26 17.02
C ASN A 99 -11.26 -20.25 17.19
N GLU A 100 -10.98 -18.98 16.88
CA GLU A 100 -11.87 -17.85 17.02
C GLU A 100 -12.12 -17.18 15.67
N VAL A 101 -13.34 -16.71 15.43
CA VAL A 101 -13.64 -15.81 14.31
C VAL A 101 -14.18 -14.48 14.83
N GLN A 102 -13.54 -13.40 14.44
CA GLN A 102 -13.98 -12.03 14.69
C GLN A 102 -14.75 -11.50 13.49
N ILE A 103 -15.93 -10.92 13.72
CA ILE A 103 -16.77 -10.33 12.68
C ILE A 103 -16.74 -8.81 12.82
N SER A 104 -16.42 -8.11 11.73
CA SER A 104 -16.43 -6.64 11.66
C SER A 104 -17.15 -6.16 10.41
N GLY A 105 -17.40 -4.86 10.29
CA GLY A 105 -17.84 -4.26 9.04
C GLY A 105 -16.75 -4.29 7.97
N ALA A 106 -17.12 -4.49 6.70
CA ALA A 106 -16.15 -4.45 5.59
C ALA A 106 -15.44 -3.10 5.45
N ASP A 107 -16.12 -2.03 5.87
CA ASP A 107 -15.64 -0.64 5.83
C ASP A 107 -14.93 -0.20 7.12
N ASP A 108 -14.65 -1.11 8.04
CA ASP A 108 -13.87 -0.77 9.22
C ASP A 108 -12.53 -0.20 8.77
N LYS A 109 -12.54 1.13 8.73
CA LYS A 109 -11.47 1.98 8.23
C LYS A 109 -10.26 1.88 9.16
N THR A 110 -9.57 0.77 9.08
CA THR A 110 -8.17 0.81 9.48
C THR A 110 -7.52 1.85 8.59
N ASN A 111 -6.97 2.92 9.17
CA ASN A 111 -6.30 4.04 8.48
C ASN A 111 -5.08 3.57 7.66
N GLY A 112 -5.12 2.35 7.13
CA GLY A 112 -4.05 1.61 6.54
C GLY A 112 -4.27 1.21 5.09
N ILE A 113 -3.29 0.49 4.59
CA ILE A 113 -3.31 -0.18 3.30
C ILE A 113 -4.16 -1.44 3.47
N SER A 114 -5.27 -1.52 2.72
CA SER A 114 -6.16 -2.70 2.70
C SER A 114 -5.94 -3.50 1.41
N PRO A 115 -6.32 -4.79 1.38
CA PRO A 115 -6.24 -5.61 0.19
C PRO A 115 -7.01 -5.04 -1.01
N THR A 116 -8.07 -4.27 -0.76
CA THR A 116 -8.91 -3.69 -1.79
C THR A 116 -8.43 -2.33 -2.28
N ASN A 117 -7.62 -1.60 -1.50
CA ASN A 117 -7.18 -0.25 -1.86
C ASN A 117 -5.70 -0.14 -2.24
N ILE A 118 -4.88 -1.17 -2.01
CA ILE A 118 -3.43 -1.13 -2.24
C ILE A 118 -3.07 -0.72 -3.69
N PHE A 119 -3.92 -1.05 -4.66
CA PHE A 119 -3.69 -0.73 -6.07
C PHE A 119 -4.23 0.64 -6.51
N THR A 120 -4.89 1.37 -5.60
CA THR A 120 -5.50 2.68 -5.89
C THR A 120 -5.24 3.72 -4.80
N ILE A 121 -4.63 3.33 -3.69
CA ILE A 121 -4.38 4.21 -2.53
C ILE A 121 -3.59 5.46 -2.90
N TYR A 122 -2.71 5.36 -3.90
CA TYR A 122 -1.85 6.44 -4.37
C TYR A 122 -2.58 7.46 -5.26
N GLU A 123 -3.83 7.21 -5.66
CA GLU A 123 -4.63 8.17 -6.46
C GLU A 123 -4.90 9.47 -5.70
N LYS A 124 -4.98 9.39 -4.36
CA LYS A 124 -5.26 10.54 -3.49
C LYS A 124 -4.38 10.50 -2.24
N GLY A 125 -4.00 11.69 -1.75
CA GLY A 125 -3.28 11.82 -0.49
C GLY A 125 -1.80 11.45 -0.56
N PHE A 126 -1.22 11.44 -1.77
CA PHE A 126 0.21 11.23 -1.98
C PHE A 126 0.77 12.16 -3.05
N SER A 127 1.94 12.67 -2.77
CA SER A 127 2.86 13.19 -3.76
C SER A 127 3.64 12.03 -4.37
N SER A 128 3.94 12.10 -5.66
CA SER A 128 4.65 11.02 -6.36
C SER A 128 5.85 11.55 -7.13
N LYS A 129 6.94 10.78 -7.14
CA LYS A 129 8.16 11.08 -7.88
C LYS A 129 8.63 9.85 -8.65
N TYR A 130 8.89 10.01 -9.93
CA TYR A 130 9.54 8.99 -10.74
C TYR A 130 11.03 8.98 -10.45
N ILE A 131 11.56 7.86 -9.97
CA ILE A 131 12.97 7.71 -9.62
C ILE A 131 13.77 7.19 -10.81
N GLY A 132 13.18 6.30 -11.60
CA GLY A 132 13.86 5.72 -12.75
C GLY A 132 13.34 4.32 -13.10
N GLU A 133 14.15 3.61 -13.88
CA GLU A 133 13.94 2.22 -14.23
C GLU A 133 15.03 1.37 -13.55
N THR A 134 14.65 0.18 -13.13
CA THR A 134 15.57 -0.79 -12.55
C THR A 134 15.12 -2.21 -12.90
N LYS A 135 15.81 -3.21 -12.39
CA LYS A 135 15.40 -4.62 -12.47
C LYS A 135 15.18 -5.16 -11.08
N VAL A 136 14.08 -5.87 -10.89
CA VAL A 136 13.77 -6.67 -9.71
C VAL A 136 13.55 -8.09 -10.18
N ASP A 137 14.32 -9.05 -9.69
CA ASP A 137 14.31 -10.46 -10.13
C ASP A 137 14.37 -10.62 -11.65
N ASN A 138 15.28 -9.87 -12.30
CA ASN A 138 15.47 -9.79 -13.75
C ASN A 138 14.30 -9.18 -14.56
N VAL A 139 13.24 -8.72 -13.91
CA VAL A 139 12.10 -8.03 -14.53
C VAL A 139 12.36 -6.52 -14.56
N ALA A 140 12.21 -5.90 -15.73
CA ALA A 140 12.32 -4.45 -15.87
C ALA A 140 11.11 -3.76 -15.22
N VAL A 141 11.36 -2.84 -14.29
CA VAL A 141 10.32 -2.14 -13.53
C VAL A 141 10.54 -0.64 -13.53
N HIS A 142 9.46 0.11 -13.43
CA HIS A 142 9.48 1.51 -13.02
C HIS A 142 9.57 1.58 -11.50
N HIS A 143 10.44 2.47 -10.99
CA HIS A 143 10.55 2.79 -9.57
C HIS A 143 9.91 4.15 -9.33
N ILE A 144 8.86 4.18 -8.51
CA ILE A 144 8.15 5.39 -8.11
C ILE A 144 8.20 5.50 -6.59
N GLU A 145 8.45 6.70 -6.11
CA GLU A 145 8.41 7.05 -4.71
C GLU A 145 7.12 7.83 -4.41
N LEU A 146 6.43 7.45 -3.35
CA LEU A 146 5.21 8.08 -2.86
C LEU A 146 5.48 8.63 -1.46
N VAL A 147 5.07 9.87 -1.23
CA VAL A 147 5.14 10.53 0.07
C VAL A 147 3.72 10.90 0.48
N PRO A 148 3.22 10.47 1.65
CA PRO A 148 1.89 10.83 2.09
C PRO A 148 1.78 12.34 2.34
N ASP A 149 0.68 12.95 1.89
CA ASP A 149 0.39 14.36 2.12
C ASP A 149 0.01 14.60 3.60
N ASP A 150 -0.55 13.57 4.27
CA ASP A 150 -0.86 13.60 5.70
C ASP A 150 0.35 13.15 6.53
N ALA A 151 0.98 14.12 7.21
CA ALA A 151 2.10 13.86 8.10
C ALA A 151 1.74 13.02 9.35
N LYS A 152 0.45 12.76 9.66
CA LYS A 152 0.03 11.91 10.77
C LYS A 152 0.10 10.42 10.45
N LYS A 153 0.26 10.03 9.18
CA LYS A 153 0.42 8.63 8.79
C LYS A 153 1.62 8.00 9.51
N PRO A 154 1.53 6.71 9.91
CA PRO A 154 2.62 6.02 10.62
C PRO A 154 3.87 5.80 9.75
N TYR A 155 3.77 6.01 8.45
CA TYR A 155 4.84 5.92 7.46
C TYR A 155 5.08 7.28 6.79
N PHE A 156 6.30 7.47 6.30
CA PHE A 156 6.71 8.73 5.65
C PHE A 156 7.02 8.56 4.17
N LYS A 157 7.16 7.32 3.68
CA LYS A 157 7.49 7.03 2.29
C LYS A 157 7.05 5.62 1.90
N ILE A 158 6.66 5.46 0.63
CA ILE A 158 6.44 4.15 0.00
C ILE A 158 7.22 4.15 -1.32
N GLN A 159 8.00 3.09 -1.57
CA GLN A 159 8.59 2.81 -2.88
C GLN A 159 7.76 1.75 -3.58
N VAL A 160 7.34 2.03 -4.82
CA VAL A 160 6.52 1.12 -5.62
C VAL A 160 7.32 0.72 -6.87
N TYR A 161 7.35 -0.58 -7.14
CA TYR A 161 7.99 -1.16 -8.31
C TYR A 161 6.92 -1.75 -9.21
N ILE A 162 6.87 -1.28 -10.46
CA ILE A 162 5.80 -1.57 -11.41
C ILE A 162 6.42 -2.20 -12.65
N ASN A 163 5.99 -3.40 -13.01
CA ASN A 163 6.42 -4.06 -14.23
C ASN A 163 6.13 -3.17 -15.45
N LYS A 164 7.15 -2.95 -16.28
CA LYS A 164 7.06 -2.06 -17.44
C LYS A 164 6.12 -2.58 -18.52
N THR A 165 6.01 -3.89 -18.66
CA THR A 165 5.25 -4.55 -19.73
C THR A 165 3.78 -4.67 -19.38
N ASP A 166 3.48 -5.26 -18.22
CA ASP A 166 2.11 -5.59 -17.84
C ASP A 166 1.45 -4.56 -16.91
N LYS A 167 2.20 -3.54 -16.46
CA LYS A 167 1.70 -2.46 -15.60
C LYS A 167 1.12 -2.97 -14.26
N ILE A 168 1.71 -4.02 -13.74
CA ILE A 168 1.34 -4.60 -12.45
C ILE A 168 2.38 -4.19 -11.41
N ILE A 169 1.92 -3.87 -10.20
CA ILE A 169 2.81 -3.66 -9.05
C ILE A 169 3.43 -5.01 -8.68
N THR A 170 4.75 -5.11 -8.77
CA THR A 170 5.50 -6.31 -8.39
C THR A 170 5.97 -6.25 -6.95
N SER A 171 6.23 -5.05 -6.44
CA SER A 171 6.66 -4.87 -5.05
C SER A 171 6.31 -3.47 -4.54
N ALA A 172 6.06 -3.37 -3.23
CA ALA A 172 5.93 -2.11 -2.52
C ALA A 172 6.70 -2.17 -1.20
N LYS A 173 7.54 -1.15 -0.93
CA LYS A 173 8.29 -1.04 0.32
C LYS A 173 7.84 0.20 1.09
N ILE A 174 7.33 -0.02 2.28
CA ILE A 174 6.82 1.00 3.19
C ILE A 174 7.90 1.32 4.23
N PHE A 175 8.14 2.60 4.45
CA PHE A 175 9.10 3.12 5.41
C PHE A 175 8.34 3.75 6.58
N GLU A 176 8.27 3.05 7.69
CA GLU A 176 7.57 3.52 8.88
C GLU A 176 8.44 4.45 9.74
N LYS A 177 7.79 5.35 10.46
CA LYS A 177 8.47 6.35 11.32
C LYS A 177 9.16 5.73 12.54
N ASN A 178 8.72 4.56 12.97
CA ASN A 178 9.34 3.80 14.06
C ASN A 178 10.67 3.13 13.68
N GLY A 179 11.03 3.18 12.37
CA GLY A 179 12.22 2.55 11.82
C GLY A 179 11.99 1.16 11.24
N THR A 180 10.74 0.71 11.19
CA THR A 180 10.39 -0.55 10.53
C THR A 180 10.25 -0.33 9.01
N HIS A 181 10.77 -1.24 8.23
CA HIS A 181 10.50 -1.32 6.79
C HIS A 181 9.67 -2.57 6.49
N ILE A 182 8.56 -2.40 5.78
CA ILE A 182 7.70 -3.50 5.37
C ILE A 182 7.75 -3.59 3.85
N THR A 183 8.15 -4.75 3.33
CA THR A 183 8.19 -5.00 1.88
C THR A 183 7.15 -6.05 1.53
N TYR A 184 6.26 -5.71 0.61
CA TYR A 184 5.34 -6.62 -0.04
C TYR A 184 5.92 -6.98 -1.41
N SER A 185 6.10 -8.26 -1.70
CA SER A 185 6.58 -8.75 -2.98
C SER A 185 5.56 -9.71 -3.57
N VAL A 186 5.07 -9.44 -4.78
CA VAL A 186 4.15 -10.33 -5.49
C VAL A 186 4.96 -11.43 -6.17
N GLU A 187 4.71 -12.68 -5.83
CA GLU A 187 5.41 -13.84 -6.37
C GLU A 187 4.70 -14.39 -7.62
N LYS A 188 3.38 -14.48 -7.55
CA LYS A 188 2.54 -14.94 -8.67
C LYS A 188 1.26 -14.12 -8.69
N ILE A 189 0.79 -13.76 -9.87
CA ILE A 189 -0.50 -13.10 -10.05
C ILE A 189 -1.22 -13.67 -11.27
N LYS A 190 -2.52 -13.90 -11.11
CA LYS A 190 -3.44 -14.27 -12.20
C LYS A 190 -4.60 -13.30 -12.19
N LEU A 191 -4.89 -12.71 -13.33
CA LEU A 191 -6.01 -11.79 -13.51
C LEU A 191 -7.22 -12.53 -14.08
N ASN A 192 -8.41 -12.04 -13.79
CA ASN A 192 -9.70 -12.55 -14.27
C ASN A 192 -9.89 -14.04 -13.97
N VAL A 193 -9.52 -14.44 -12.75
CA VAL A 193 -9.74 -15.83 -12.28
C VAL A 193 -11.21 -16.08 -12.03
N ASP A 194 -11.64 -17.34 -12.16
CA ASP A 194 -12.97 -17.75 -11.67
C ASP A 194 -12.99 -17.71 -10.14
N ALA A 195 -13.86 -16.87 -9.58
CA ALA A 195 -13.98 -16.65 -8.15
C ALA A 195 -15.47 -16.53 -7.78
N PRO A 196 -16.15 -17.66 -7.53
CA PRO A 196 -17.55 -17.67 -7.12
C PRO A 196 -17.71 -17.04 -5.73
N ASP A 197 -18.87 -16.45 -5.45
CA ASP A 197 -19.09 -15.61 -4.27
C ASP A 197 -18.93 -16.34 -2.94
N ASN A 198 -19.14 -17.66 -2.90
CA ASN A 198 -18.93 -18.47 -1.71
C ASN A 198 -17.46 -18.54 -1.24
N VAL A 199 -16.50 -18.20 -2.09
CA VAL A 199 -15.07 -18.10 -1.72
C VAL A 199 -14.83 -16.98 -0.69
N PHE A 200 -15.68 -15.96 -0.69
CA PHE A 200 -15.53 -14.74 0.08
C PHE A 200 -16.35 -14.71 1.38
N ALA A 201 -17.16 -15.74 1.63
CA ALA A 201 -17.95 -15.87 2.84
C ALA A 201 -17.30 -16.87 3.80
N PHE A 202 -17.32 -16.55 5.09
CA PHE A 202 -16.87 -17.47 6.12
C PHE A 202 -17.97 -18.50 6.38
N ASP A 203 -17.64 -19.78 6.26
CA ASP A 203 -18.56 -20.89 6.51
C ASP A 203 -18.26 -21.53 7.86
N LYS A 204 -19.01 -21.10 8.91
CA LYS A 204 -18.85 -21.60 10.28
C LYS A 204 -18.96 -23.15 10.38
N SER A 205 -19.71 -23.80 9.50
CA SER A 205 -19.92 -25.26 9.56
C SER A 205 -18.62 -26.05 9.37
N LYS A 206 -17.61 -25.44 8.76
CA LYS A 206 -16.27 -26.02 8.53
C LYS A 206 -15.34 -25.97 9.75
N TYR A 207 -15.76 -25.29 10.83
CA TYR A 207 -14.93 -25.02 12.00
C TYR A 207 -15.67 -25.45 13.29
N PRO A 208 -15.66 -26.73 13.64
CA PRO A 208 -16.33 -27.21 14.84
C PRO A 208 -15.80 -26.55 16.11
N GLY A 209 -16.70 -26.12 16.99
CA GLY A 209 -16.33 -25.51 18.27
C GLY A 209 -15.72 -24.12 18.17
N ILE A 210 -15.85 -23.45 17.00
CA ILE A 210 -15.30 -22.09 16.84
C ILE A 210 -16.03 -21.06 17.73
N GLU A 211 -15.27 -20.24 18.42
CA GLU A 211 -15.75 -19.06 19.10
C GLU A 211 -16.05 -17.95 18.09
N VAL A 212 -17.18 -17.25 18.27
CA VAL A 212 -17.60 -16.16 17.39
C VAL A 212 -17.68 -14.88 18.19
N VAL A 213 -16.85 -13.90 17.84
CA VAL A 213 -16.83 -12.55 18.43
C VAL A 213 -17.36 -11.55 17.42
N ASP A 214 -18.57 -11.05 17.62
CA ASP A 214 -19.18 -10.02 16.77
C ASP A 214 -18.82 -8.62 17.27
N LEU A 215 -18.05 -7.87 16.46
CA LEU A 215 -17.56 -6.53 16.76
C LEU A 215 -18.30 -5.42 15.98
N ARG A 216 -19.42 -5.74 15.31
CA ARG A 216 -20.19 -4.77 14.50
C ARG A 216 -21.09 -3.90 15.34
#